data_0cfeee831514eb30a5da9b11586d6831
#
_entry.id   0cfeee831514eb30a5da9b11586d6831
#
_cell.length_a   1.000
_cell.length_b   1.000
_cell.length_c   1.000
_cell.angle_alpha   90.00
_cell.angle_beta   90.00
_cell.angle_gamma   90.00
#
_symmetry.space_group_name_H-M   'P 1'
#
loop_
_entity.id
_entity.type
_entity.pdbx_description
1 polymer ?
#
loop_
_entity_poly.entity_id
_entity_poly.type
_entity_poly.pdbx_seq_one_letter_code
_entity_poly.pdbx_strand_id
1 'polypeptide(L)'
;MRNRLDRQDPAPIEPIRLSATVHRPTAEAFRLFTEGIGEWWPSNQGYSFGGGRLKDVCLEPIAGGRLYERYTDGEEFEVGRVVACEPPTRIVFTWKGRWLEPTEVEVRFTPVGSHTRVDLEHRGWERLGASAEESRRSYLNGWPTVLQQFVERGARSTRSAPGP
;
A
#
# COMPACT_ATOMS: atom_id res chain seq x y z
N MET A 1 46.53 3.16 7.13
CA MET A 1 45.61 2.13 6.67
C MET A 1 44.20 2.60 6.90
N ARG A 2 43.55 2.99 5.88
CA ARG A 2 42.13 3.36 5.98
C ARG A 2 41.31 2.10 6.04
N ASN A 3 40.58 1.96 7.12
CA ASN A 3 39.71 0.85 7.37
C ASN A 3 38.58 0.86 6.35
N ARG A 4 38.36 -0.26 5.67
CA ARG A 4 37.23 -0.48 4.75
C ARG A 4 35.86 -0.55 5.44
N LEU A 5 35.80 -0.15 6.69
CA LEU A 5 34.66 -0.38 7.56
C LEU A 5 33.71 0.80 7.68
N ASP A 6 33.97 1.90 6.98
CA ASP A 6 33.10 3.07 7.02
C ASP A 6 32.18 3.20 5.82
N ARG A 7 31.71 2.09 5.27
CA ARG A 7 30.44 2.12 4.57
C ARG A 7 29.36 2.08 5.63
N GLN A 8 29.16 3.22 6.25
CA GLN A 8 27.97 3.40 7.07
C GLN A 8 26.78 3.24 6.16
N ASP A 9 25.90 2.30 6.51
CA ASP A 9 24.56 2.29 5.94
C ASP A 9 23.95 3.68 6.13
N PRO A 10 23.20 4.20 5.14
CA PRO A 10 22.55 5.49 5.30
C PRO A 10 21.76 5.51 6.60
N ALA A 11 21.84 6.63 7.32
CA ALA A 11 21.09 6.81 8.56
C ALA A 11 19.59 6.54 8.30
N PRO A 12 18.91 5.79 9.19
CA PRO A 12 17.49 5.53 9.02
C PRO A 12 16.70 6.83 8.95
N ILE A 13 15.74 6.87 8.03
CA ILE A 13 14.77 7.96 7.93
C ILE A 13 13.48 7.48 8.55
N GLU A 14 12.83 8.34 9.32
CA GLU A 14 11.57 8.04 10.02
C GLU A 14 10.55 7.43 9.08
N PRO A 15 9.98 6.26 9.42
CA PRO A 15 8.87 5.71 8.66
C PRO A 15 7.63 6.62 8.68
N ILE A 16 6.79 6.48 7.68
CA ILE A 16 5.43 7.03 7.73
C ILE A 16 4.58 6.02 8.48
N ARG A 17 3.84 6.48 9.50
CA ARG A 17 2.90 5.65 10.26
C ARG A 17 1.54 6.32 10.28
N LEU A 18 0.52 5.55 9.91
CA LEU A 18 -0.87 5.99 9.91
C LEU A 18 -1.74 4.91 10.53
N SER A 19 -2.80 5.34 11.20
CA SER A 19 -3.81 4.43 11.72
C SER A 19 -5.19 4.91 11.32
N ALA A 20 -6.08 3.96 11.08
CA ALA A 20 -7.48 4.25 10.79
C ALA A 20 -8.36 3.11 11.32
N THR A 21 -9.65 3.39 11.48
CA THR A 21 -10.64 2.36 11.81
C THR A 21 -11.55 2.17 10.61
N VAL A 22 -11.69 0.92 10.18
CA VAL A 22 -12.62 0.57 9.12
C VAL A 22 -13.79 -0.21 9.73
N HIS A 23 -15.01 0.14 9.31
CA HIS A 23 -16.24 -0.45 9.86
C HIS A 23 -16.57 -1.76 9.18
N ARG A 24 -15.64 -2.72 9.33
CA ARG A 24 -15.73 -4.09 8.80
C ARG A 24 -15.05 -5.06 9.76
N PRO A 25 -15.52 -6.30 9.85
CA PRO A 25 -14.78 -7.37 10.49
C PRO A 25 -13.40 -7.55 9.85
N THR A 26 -12.44 -8.04 10.62
CA THR A 26 -11.03 -8.09 10.22
C THR A 26 -10.80 -8.87 8.92
N ALA A 27 -11.46 -10.02 8.74
CA ALA A 27 -11.33 -10.80 7.51
C ALA A 27 -11.83 -10.05 6.27
N GLU A 28 -12.93 -9.31 6.40
CA GLU A 28 -13.46 -8.48 5.31
C GLU A 28 -12.58 -7.26 5.03
N ALA A 29 -12.08 -6.63 6.08
CA ALA A 29 -11.16 -5.48 5.96
C ALA A 29 -9.88 -5.89 5.24
N PHE A 30 -9.32 -7.02 5.60
CA PHE A 30 -8.12 -7.56 4.94
C PHE A 30 -8.39 -7.86 3.47
N ARG A 31 -9.50 -8.51 3.16
CA ARG A 31 -9.87 -8.84 1.78
C ARG A 31 -10.09 -7.59 0.94
N LEU A 32 -10.78 -6.60 1.50
CA LEU A 32 -11.03 -5.34 0.79
C LEU A 32 -9.72 -4.61 0.49
N PHE A 33 -8.80 -4.57 1.45
CA PHE A 33 -7.51 -3.92 1.26
C PHE A 33 -6.68 -4.64 0.17
N THR A 34 -6.69 -5.96 0.15
CA THR A 34 -5.85 -6.77 -0.73
C THR A 34 -6.53 -7.07 -2.07
N GLU A 35 -7.35 -8.10 -2.13
CA GLU A 35 -8.04 -8.49 -3.38
C GLU A 35 -8.93 -7.37 -3.92
N GLY A 36 -9.56 -6.63 -3.03
CA GLY A 36 -10.45 -5.53 -3.39
C GLY A 36 -9.78 -4.19 -3.62
N ILE A 37 -8.45 -4.13 -3.71
CA ILE A 37 -7.73 -2.86 -3.79
C ILE A 37 -8.21 -1.97 -4.95
N GLY A 38 -8.58 -2.56 -6.07
CA GLY A 38 -9.09 -1.85 -7.23
C GLY A 38 -10.42 -1.14 -6.99
N GLU A 39 -11.16 -1.54 -5.96
CA GLU A 39 -12.47 -0.94 -5.65
C GLU A 39 -12.37 0.42 -4.95
N TRP A 40 -11.24 0.69 -4.28
CA TRP A 40 -11.12 1.89 -3.46
C TRP A 40 -9.85 2.73 -3.76
N TRP A 41 -8.86 2.18 -4.44
CA TRP A 41 -7.63 2.95 -4.74
C TRP A 41 -7.99 4.20 -5.56
N PRO A 42 -7.58 5.41 -5.10
CA PRO A 42 -8.01 6.66 -5.74
C PRO A 42 -7.23 6.98 -7.01
N SER A 43 -7.24 6.08 -7.96
CA SER A 43 -6.53 6.21 -9.23
C SER A 43 -7.01 7.40 -10.07
N ASN A 44 -8.29 7.75 -9.97
CA ASN A 44 -8.87 8.91 -10.64
C ASN A 44 -8.44 10.27 -10.04
N GLN A 45 -7.73 10.23 -8.90
CA GLN A 45 -7.19 11.43 -8.25
C GLN A 45 -5.68 11.57 -8.44
N GLY A 46 -5.10 10.86 -9.40
CA GLY A 46 -3.68 10.95 -9.72
C GLY A 46 -2.77 9.99 -8.96
N TYR A 47 -3.31 9.04 -8.20
CA TYR A 47 -2.52 8.08 -7.44
C TYR A 47 -2.23 6.81 -8.25
N SER A 48 -1.73 6.99 -9.47
CA SER A 48 -1.32 5.87 -10.32
C SER A 48 -0.12 6.24 -11.17
N PHE A 49 0.64 5.25 -11.59
CA PHE A 49 1.80 5.44 -12.47
C PHE A 49 1.38 5.60 -13.93
N GLY A 50 0.27 4.99 -14.32
CA GLY A 50 -0.22 5.00 -15.70
C GLY A 50 -1.19 6.11 -16.04
N GLY A 51 -1.65 6.88 -15.05
CA GLY A 51 -2.60 7.97 -15.28
C GLY A 51 -3.85 7.51 -16.01
N GLY A 52 -4.20 8.19 -17.09
CA GLY A 52 -5.40 7.89 -17.88
C GLY A 52 -5.41 6.54 -18.58
N ARG A 53 -4.29 5.83 -18.64
CA ARG A 53 -4.19 4.48 -19.20
C ARG A 53 -4.65 3.41 -18.22
N LEU A 54 -4.78 3.75 -16.94
CA LEU A 54 -5.08 2.77 -15.90
C LEU A 54 -6.45 2.15 -16.09
N LYS A 55 -6.49 0.82 -16.11
CA LYS A 55 -7.71 0.05 -16.07
C LYS A 55 -8.01 -0.47 -14.67
N ASP A 56 -7.00 -0.99 -13.98
CA ASP A 56 -7.17 -1.60 -12.67
C ASP A 56 -5.87 -1.58 -11.85
N VAL A 57 -6.03 -1.58 -10.53
CA VAL A 57 -4.94 -1.80 -9.57
C VAL A 57 -5.18 -3.16 -8.95
N CYS A 58 -4.17 -4.00 -8.92
CA CYS A 58 -4.27 -5.39 -8.49
C CYS A 58 -3.22 -5.73 -7.43
N LEU A 59 -3.63 -6.46 -6.41
CA LEU A 59 -2.74 -6.97 -5.37
C LEU A 59 -3.02 -8.46 -5.17
N GLU A 60 -2.01 -9.29 -5.35
CA GLU A 60 -2.08 -10.73 -5.15
C GLU A 60 -1.68 -11.05 -3.70
N PRO A 61 -2.61 -11.47 -2.84
CA PRO A 61 -2.35 -11.59 -1.39
C PRO A 61 -1.69 -12.91 -1.01
N ILE A 62 -0.54 -13.18 -1.59
CA ILE A 62 0.31 -14.33 -1.29
C ILE A 62 1.77 -13.89 -1.29
N ALA A 63 2.62 -14.56 -0.53
CA ALA A 63 4.05 -14.30 -0.57
C ALA A 63 4.58 -14.49 -2.00
N GLY A 64 5.33 -13.53 -2.51
CA GLY A 64 5.78 -13.51 -3.90
C GLY A 64 4.77 -12.94 -4.89
N GLY A 65 3.56 -12.66 -4.45
CA GLY A 65 2.53 -12.02 -5.27
C GLY A 65 2.91 -10.59 -5.67
N ARG A 66 2.21 -10.06 -6.65
CA ARG A 66 2.51 -8.73 -7.20
C ARG A 66 1.49 -7.70 -6.74
N LEU A 67 1.97 -6.47 -6.54
CA LEU A 67 1.16 -5.27 -6.58
C LEU A 67 1.44 -4.60 -7.92
N TYR A 68 0.41 -4.45 -8.77
CA TYR A 68 0.63 -3.98 -10.12
C TYR A 68 -0.57 -3.19 -10.65
N GLU A 69 -0.30 -2.38 -11.66
CA GLU A 69 -1.32 -1.67 -12.43
C GLU A 69 -1.53 -2.40 -13.76
N ARG A 70 -2.78 -2.53 -14.17
CA ARG A 70 -3.15 -3.04 -15.49
C ARG A 70 -3.69 -1.89 -16.33
N TYR A 71 -3.24 -1.81 -17.55
CA TYR A 71 -3.59 -0.72 -18.45
C TYR A 71 -4.60 -1.15 -19.50
N THR A 72 -5.22 -0.15 -20.14
CA THR A 72 -6.28 -0.39 -21.14
C THR A 72 -5.80 -1.12 -22.39
N ASP A 73 -4.51 -1.04 -22.70
CA ASP A 73 -3.87 -1.76 -23.82
C ASP A 73 -3.44 -3.19 -23.46
N GLY A 74 -3.69 -3.62 -22.21
CA GLY A 74 -3.28 -4.94 -21.71
C GLY A 74 -1.89 -4.98 -21.10
N GLU A 75 -1.11 -3.90 -21.15
CA GLU A 75 0.18 -3.83 -20.47
C GLU A 75 -0.01 -3.80 -18.96
N GLU A 76 0.99 -4.28 -18.24
CA GLU A 76 1.03 -4.27 -16.79
C GLU A 76 2.29 -3.58 -16.29
N PHE A 77 2.17 -2.89 -15.16
CA PHE A 77 3.30 -2.23 -14.50
C PHE A 77 3.38 -2.71 -13.06
N GLU A 78 4.46 -3.36 -12.70
CA GLU A 78 4.68 -3.86 -11.35
C GLU A 78 5.15 -2.74 -10.44
N VAL A 79 4.37 -2.46 -9.38
CA VAL A 79 4.69 -1.48 -8.35
C VAL A 79 5.56 -2.10 -7.26
N GLY A 80 5.26 -3.33 -6.87
CA GLY A 80 6.00 -4.05 -5.83
C GLY A 80 5.63 -5.52 -5.72
N ARG A 81 6.23 -6.17 -4.73
CA ARG A 81 6.05 -7.60 -4.45
C ARG A 81 5.67 -7.84 -3.01
N VAL A 82 4.79 -8.81 -2.79
CA VAL A 82 4.43 -9.23 -1.43
C VAL A 82 5.59 -10.00 -0.83
N VAL A 83 6.07 -9.53 0.33
CA VAL A 83 7.17 -10.14 1.09
C VAL A 83 6.62 -11.12 2.12
N ALA A 84 5.51 -10.75 2.78
CA ALA A 84 4.85 -11.59 3.76
C ALA A 84 3.34 -11.36 3.69
N CYS A 85 2.58 -12.43 3.84
CA CYS A 85 1.13 -12.36 3.85
C CYS A 85 0.58 -13.31 4.91
N GLU A 86 -0.07 -12.74 5.92
CA GLU A 86 -0.61 -13.46 7.07
C GLU A 86 -2.09 -13.08 7.25
N PRO A 87 -2.97 -13.61 6.39
CA PRO A 87 -4.39 -13.29 6.49
C PRO A 87 -4.99 -13.74 7.82
N PRO A 88 -5.88 -12.99 8.44
CA PRO A 88 -6.34 -11.67 8.04
C PRO A 88 -5.64 -10.54 8.80
N THR A 89 -4.44 -10.76 9.33
CA THR A 89 -3.81 -9.85 10.30
C THR A 89 -2.73 -8.95 9.74
N ARG A 90 -2.05 -9.36 8.66
CA ARG A 90 -0.87 -8.62 8.22
C ARG A 90 -0.52 -8.90 6.77
N ILE A 91 -0.07 -7.88 6.05
CA ILE A 91 0.57 -8.00 4.76
C ILE A 91 1.75 -7.02 4.68
N VAL A 92 2.85 -7.47 4.08
CA VAL A 92 4.03 -6.64 3.82
C VAL A 92 4.35 -6.75 2.34
N PHE A 93 4.54 -5.63 1.69
CA PHE A 93 4.92 -5.61 0.29
C PHE A 93 5.94 -4.50 0.03
N THR A 94 6.79 -4.72 -0.97
CA THR A 94 7.72 -3.70 -1.41
C THR A 94 6.97 -2.64 -2.23
N TRP A 95 7.52 -1.43 -2.23
CA TRP A 95 7.03 -0.34 -3.05
C TRP A 95 8.21 0.22 -3.82
N LYS A 96 8.29 -0.14 -5.07
CA LYS A 96 9.40 0.24 -5.94
C LYS A 96 8.96 1.24 -7.01
N GLY A 97 7.86 0.96 -7.69
CA GLY A 97 7.44 1.79 -8.80
C GLY A 97 8.59 1.98 -9.79
N ARG A 98 8.97 3.24 -10.01
CA ARG A 98 10.07 3.61 -10.91
C ARG A 98 11.40 3.86 -10.20
N TRP A 99 11.48 3.65 -8.90
CA TRP A 99 12.73 3.77 -8.16
C TRP A 99 13.68 2.61 -8.46
N LEU A 100 14.97 2.83 -8.26
CA LEU A 100 15.98 1.78 -8.42
C LEU A 100 15.92 0.77 -7.27
N GLU A 101 15.68 1.25 -6.05
CA GLU A 101 15.57 0.44 -4.84
C GLU A 101 14.16 0.51 -4.28
N PRO A 102 13.65 -0.60 -3.75
CA PRO A 102 12.32 -0.60 -3.16
C PRO A 102 12.32 -0.03 -1.76
N THR A 103 11.21 0.62 -1.40
CA THR A 103 10.80 0.82 -0.02
C THR A 103 9.86 -0.31 0.37
N GLU A 104 9.30 -0.27 1.58
CA GLU A 104 8.47 -1.36 2.09
C GLU A 104 7.25 -0.81 2.82
N VAL A 105 6.11 -1.41 2.58
CA VAL A 105 4.84 -1.06 3.22
C VAL A 105 4.35 -2.27 4.01
N GLU A 106 4.04 -2.04 5.28
CA GLU A 106 3.41 -3.03 6.14
C GLU A 106 2.05 -2.54 6.58
N VAL A 107 1.05 -3.41 6.50
CA VAL A 107 -0.31 -3.10 6.95
C VAL A 107 -0.76 -4.18 7.92
N ARG A 108 -1.18 -3.75 9.12
CA ARG A 108 -1.67 -4.63 10.18
C ARG A 108 -3.15 -4.38 10.41
N PHE A 109 -3.88 -5.46 10.65
CA PHE A 109 -5.33 -5.44 10.86
C PHE A 109 -5.62 -6.05 12.23
N THR A 110 -6.15 -5.23 13.14
CA THR A 110 -6.43 -5.64 14.52
C THR A 110 -7.92 -5.51 14.80
N PRO A 111 -8.59 -6.58 15.26
CA PRO A 111 -10.01 -6.50 15.60
C PRO A 111 -10.23 -5.56 16.79
N VAL A 112 -11.23 -4.70 16.66
CA VAL A 112 -11.70 -3.79 17.72
C VAL A 112 -13.22 -3.91 17.75
N GLY A 113 -13.74 -4.85 18.53
CA GLY A 113 -15.16 -5.20 18.49
C GLY A 113 -15.56 -5.72 17.11
N SER A 114 -16.58 -5.11 16.51
CA SER A 114 -17.04 -5.45 15.17
C SER A 114 -16.31 -4.69 14.05
N HIS A 115 -15.36 -3.84 14.43
CA HIS A 115 -14.56 -3.03 13.50
C HIS A 115 -13.12 -3.50 13.48
N THR A 116 -12.32 -2.90 12.62
CA THR A 116 -10.91 -3.24 12.47
C THR A 116 -10.07 -1.98 12.51
N ARG A 117 -9.06 -1.99 13.37
CA ARG A 117 -8.00 -0.98 13.34
C ARG A 117 -6.99 -1.39 12.26
N VAL A 118 -6.65 -0.45 11.41
CA VAL A 118 -5.66 -0.65 10.34
C VAL A 118 -4.48 0.26 10.62
N ASP A 119 -3.30 -0.33 10.77
CA ASP A 119 -2.04 0.38 10.98
C ASP A 119 -1.16 0.19 9.75
N LEU A 120 -0.79 1.29 9.11
CA LEU A 120 0.06 1.31 7.94
C LEU A 120 1.41 1.92 8.29
N GLU A 121 2.49 1.24 7.90
CA GLU A 121 3.84 1.76 8.00
C GLU A 121 4.53 1.68 6.64
N HIS A 122 5.07 2.80 6.18
CA HIS A 122 5.87 2.87 4.96
C HIS A 122 7.28 3.26 5.36
N ARG A 123 8.24 2.36 5.15
CA ARG A 123 9.61 2.46 5.68
C ARG A 123 10.66 2.16 4.61
N GLY A 124 11.91 2.39 4.95
CA GLY A 124 13.04 2.13 4.06
C GLY A 124 13.36 3.30 3.14
N TRP A 125 12.94 4.50 3.51
CA TRP A 125 13.14 5.72 2.71
C TRP A 125 14.60 6.01 2.44
N GLU A 126 15.51 5.68 3.39
CA GLU A 126 16.95 5.87 3.26
C GLU A 126 17.54 5.14 2.05
N ARG A 127 16.88 4.10 1.57
CA ARG A 127 17.31 3.35 0.37
C ARG A 127 17.24 4.18 -0.91
N LEU A 128 16.48 5.27 -0.90
CA LEU A 128 16.32 6.14 -2.07
C LEU A 128 17.47 7.15 -2.22
N GLY A 129 18.37 7.22 -1.26
CA GLY A 129 19.50 8.12 -1.33
C GLY A 129 19.10 9.60 -1.35
N ALA A 130 19.59 10.35 -2.33
CA ALA A 130 19.38 11.81 -2.39
C ALA A 130 17.91 12.22 -2.50
N SER A 131 17.04 11.38 -3.05
CA SER A 131 15.61 11.68 -3.21
C SER A 131 14.76 11.26 -2.02
N ALA A 132 15.36 10.68 -0.98
CA ALA A 132 14.64 10.05 0.12
C ALA A 132 13.67 10.99 0.85
N GLU A 133 14.15 12.15 1.26
CA GLU A 133 13.31 13.09 2.03
C GLU A 133 12.17 13.68 1.22
N GLU A 134 12.44 14.04 -0.03
CA GLU A 134 11.42 14.56 -0.93
C GLU A 134 10.36 13.51 -1.23
N SER A 135 10.79 12.30 -1.55
CA SER A 135 9.88 11.18 -1.81
C SER A 135 9.02 10.87 -0.60
N ARG A 136 9.63 10.78 0.57
CA ARG A 136 8.89 10.56 1.82
C ARG A 136 7.84 11.63 2.05
N ARG A 137 8.19 12.89 1.85
CA ARG A 137 7.26 14.01 2.04
C ARG A 137 6.05 13.89 1.09
N SER A 138 6.29 13.52 -0.15
CA SER A 138 5.24 13.31 -1.13
C SER A 138 4.25 12.23 -0.67
N TYR A 139 4.76 11.09 -0.21
CA TYR A 139 3.93 9.99 0.27
C TYR A 139 3.26 10.29 1.61
N LEU A 140 3.94 11.05 2.48
CA LEU A 140 3.34 11.50 3.73
C LEU A 140 2.09 12.37 3.47
N ASN A 141 2.12 13.16 2.41
CA ASN A 141 0.97 13.96 1.99
C ASN A 141 -0.10 13.13 1.29
N GLY A 142 0.29 12.08 0.58
CA GLY A 142 -0.64 11.25 -0.22
C GLY A 142 -1.35 10.14 0.56
N TRP A 143 -0.64 9.44 1.45
CA TRP A 143 -1.21 8.30 2.17
C TRP A 143 -2.50 8.60 2.94
N PRO A 144 -2.67 9.75 3.61
CA PRO A 144 -3.94 10.03 4.30
C PRO A 144 -5.15 10.00 3.37
N THR A 145 -5.03 10.54 2.17
CA THR A 145 -6.11 10.51 1.17
C THR A 145 -6.38 9.08 0.72
N VAL A 146 -5.33 8.31 0.44
CA VAL A 146 -5.44 6.92 0.00
C VAL A 146 -6.13 6.07 1.06
N LEU A 147 -5.67 6.17 2.31
CA LEU A 147 -6.24 5.40 3.41
C LEU A 147 -7.70 5.80 3.69
N GLN A 148 -8.03 7.07 3.54
CA GLN A 148 -9.39 7.55 3.70
C GLN A 148 -10.34 6.93 2.67
N GLN A 149 -9.90 6.72 1.44
CA GLN A 149 -10.72 6.04 0.42
C GLN A 149 -11.01 4.59 0.82
N PHE A 150 -10.03 3.90 1.39
CA PHE A 150 -10.22 2.57 1.94
C PHE A 150 -11.28 2.57 3.05
N VAL A 151 -11.18 3.50 4.01
CA VAL A 151 -12.12 3.63 5.12
C VAL A 151 -13.54 3.91 4.60
N GLU A 152 -13.68 4.83 3.68
CA GLU A 152 -14.99 5.17 3.08
C GLU A 152 -15.60 3.99 2.33
N ARG A 153 -14.80 3.26 1.57
CA ARG A 153 -15.28 2.08 0.86
C ARG A 153 -15.73 0.99 1.84
N GLY A 154 -14.98 0.79 2.92
CA GLY A 154 -15.33 -0.15 3.98
C GLY A 154 -16.62 0.18 4.70
N ALA A 155 -16.96 1.46 4.81
CA ALA A 155 -18.20 1.91 5.45
C ALA A 155 -19.43 1.70 4.58
N ARG A 156 -19.25 1.47 3.27
CA ARG A 156 -20.37 1.23 2.36
C ARG A 156 -20.91 -0.18 2.55
N SER A 157 -22.25 -0.30 2.48
CA SER A 157 -22.88 -1.61 2.48
C SER A 157 -22.40 -2.44 1.30
N THR A 158 -22.01 -3.70 1.57
CA THR A 158 -21.70 -4.68 0.53
C THR A 158 -22.95 -5.23 -0.16
N ARG A 159 -24.13 -4.82 0.28
CA ARG A 159 -25.34 -5.19 -0.42
C ARG A 159 -25.33 -4.53 -1.80
N SER A 160 -25.03 -5.34 -2.82
CA SER A 160 -25.52 -5.06 -4.12
C SER A 160 -26.97 -4.59 -3.98
N ALA A 161 -27.37 -3.64 -4.81
CA ALA A 161 -28.72 -3.12 -4.84
C ALA A 161 -29.72 -4.24 -4.62
N PRO A 162 -30.75 -4.02 -3.77
CA PRO A 162 -31.75 -5.03 -3.54
C PRO A 162 -32.32 -5.43 -4.89
N GLY A 163 -32.28 -6.73 -5.14
CA GLY A 163 -33.08 -7.28 -6.19
C GLY A 163 -34.54 -6.81 -6.00
N PRO A 164 -35.29 -6.76 -7.03
CA PRO A 164 -36.70 -6.35 -6.97
C PRO A 164 -37.48 -7.11 -5.94
#